data_7b5556530177ac716bb5adcb5d2be873
#
_entry.id   7b5556530177ac716bb5adcb5d2be873
#
_cell.length_a   1.000
_cell.length_b   1.000
_cell.length_c   1.000
_cell.angle_alpha   90.00
_cell.angle_beta   90.00
_cell.angle_gamma   90.00
#
_symmetry.space_group_name_H-M   'P 1'
#
loop_
_entity.id
_entity.type
_entity.pdbx_description
1 polymer ?
#
loop_
_entity_poly.entity_id
_entity_poly.type
_entity_poly.pdbx_seq_one_letter_code
_entity_poly.pdbx_strand_id
1 'polypeptide(L)'
;MVDNTQWFKRCVGSWSSQRRYIYGNSSEPDNITTYFSMTQTADDSFCLAWGSDRNSGEMNFVIDGDVVHRDIGYYSSAPTDSQMETIDEDTIVFHTTYGGITYREEIRLLLDDNVRLRQTIGTRNGKVNVVGQYYEVREDVSD
;
A
#
# COMPACT_ATOMS: atom_id res chain seq x y z
N MET A 1 -6.09 -16.63 17.34
CA MET A 1 -5.41 -16.39 16.07
C MET A 1 -6.02 -15.14 15.42
N VAL A 2 -5.18 -14.20 15.05
CA VAL A 2 -5.66 -12.98 14.39
C VAL A 2 -5.93 -13.27 12.92
N ASP A 3 -7.14 -12.92 12.47
CA ASP A 3 -7.47 -13.03 11.05
C ASP A 3 -7.05 -11.74 10.35
N ASN A 4 -5.86 -11.75 9.75
CA ASN A 4 -5.30 -10.57 9.11
C ASN A 4 -6.05 -10.16 7.85
N THR A 5 -6.92 -11.03 7.30
CA THR A 5 -7.69 -10.69 6.11
C THR A 5 -8.79 -9.68 6.41
N GLN A 6 -9.25 -9.57 7.66
CA GLN A 6 -10.34 -8.65 8.02
C GLN A 6 -9.98 -7.20 7.73
N TRP A 7 -8.74 -6.79 8.00
CA TRP A 7 -8.31 -5.43 7.72
C TRP A 7 -8.38 -5.13 6.21
N PHE A 8 -7.96 -6.09 5.38
CA PHE A 8 -7.98 -5.93 3.92
C PHE A 8 -9.40 -5.86 3.39
N LYS A 9 -10.33 -6.62 3.98
CA LYS A 9 -11.75 -6.57 3.58
C LYS A 9 -12.34 -5.18 3.79
N ARG A 10 -11.91 -4.48 4.82
CA ARG A 10 -12.33 -3.11 5.08
C ARG A 10 -11.83 -2.13 4.01
N CYS A 11 -10.79 -2.49 3.28
CA CYS A 11 -10.23 -1.66 2.21
C CYS A 11 -10.85 -1.93 0.84
N VAL A 12 -11.71 -2.92 0.71
CA VAL A 12 -12.36 -3.24 -0.57
C VAL A 12 -13.19 -2.04 -1.04
N GLY A 13 -13.05 -1.66 -2.30
CA GLY A 13 -13.72 -0.53 -2.90
C GLY A 13 -12.78 0.34 -3.71
N SER A 14 -13.22 1.52 -4.05
CA SER A 14 -12.47 2.45 -4.89
C SER A 14 -11.99 3.65 -4.08
N TRP A 15 -10.79 4.12 -4.40
CA TRP A 15 -10.09 5.13 -3.63
C TRP A 15 -9.41 6.14 -4.55
N SER A 16 -9.34 7.40 -4.10
CA SER A 16 -8.42 8.38 -4.68
C SER A 16 -7.27 8.59 -3.71
N SER A 17 -6.06 8.65 -4.22
CA SER A 17 -4.85 8.75 -3.42
C SER A 17 -4.03 9.95 -3.87
N GLN A 18 -3.87 10.92 -2.99
CA GLN A 18 -2.96 12.04 -3.22
C GLN A 18 -1.63 11.68 -2.59
N ARG A 19 -0.59 11.61 -3.41
CA ARG A 19 0.71 11.08 -3.03
C ARG A 19 1.78 12.14 -3.15
N ARG A 20 2.71 12.12 -2.20
CA ARG A 20 3.89 12.96 -2.22
C ARG A 20 5.10 12.09 -1.96
N TYR A 21 6.03 12.09 -2.90
CA TYR A 21 7.29 11.36 -2.75
C TYR A 21 8.42 12.35 -2.55
N ILE A 22 9.24 12.09 -1.55
CA ILE A 22 10.42 12.89 -1.24
C ILE A 22 11.62 11.95 -1.34
N TYR A 23 12.52 12.25 -2.26
CA TYR A 23 13.71 11.41 -2.50
C TYR A 23 14.90 11.99 -1.77
N GLY A 24 15.78 11.12 -1.26
CA GLY A 24 16.92 11.53 -0.47
C GLY A 24 17.93 12.40 -1.24
N ASN A 25 17.89 12.35 -2.57
CA ASN A 25 18.82 13.09 -3.42
C ASN A 25 18.14 14.21 -4.22
N SER A 26 16.90 14.53 -3.92
CA SER A 26 16.13 15.55 -4.65
C SER A 26 15.68 16.64 -3.68
N SER A 27 15.66 17.88 -4.17
CA SER A 27 15.23 19.02 -3.38
C SER A 27 13.74 19.28 -3.47
N GLU A 28 13.04 18.66 -4.41
CA GLU A 28 11.61 18.94 -4.62
C GLU A 28 10.77 17.68 -4.50
N PRO A 29 9.61 17.77 -3.79
CA PRO A 29 8.68 16.66 -3.73
C PRO A 29 8.07 16.37 -5.10
N ASP A 30 7.78 15.10 -5.35
CA ASP A 30 7.04 14.64 -6.51
C ASP A 30 5.61 14.36 -6.07
N ASN A 31 4.64 15.10 -6.61
CA ASN A 31 3.24 14.96 -6.26
C ASN A 31 2.49 14.28 -7.40
N ILE A 32 1.67 13.30 -7.05
CA ILE A 32 0.88 12.55 -8.03
C ILE A 32 -0.44 12.14 -7.42
N THR A 33 -1.50 12.14 -8.23
CA THR A 33 -2.79 11.57 -7.84
C THR A 33 -2.97 10.23 -8.53
N THR A 34 -3.30 9.22 -7.74
CA THR A 34 -3.53 7.87 -8.23
C THR A 34 -4.93 7.43 -7.79
N TYR A 35 -5.62 6.74 -8.68
CA TYR A 35 -6.90 6.10 -8.35
C TYR A 35 -6.68 4.61 -8.31
N PHE A 36 -7.24 3.96 -7.32
CA PHE A 36 -7.13 2.52 -7.24
C PHE A 36 -8.43 1.90 -6.73
N SER A 37 -8.61 0.64 -7.07
CA SER A 37 -9.69 -0.17 -6.53
C SER A 37 -9.12 -1.47 -5.99
N MET A 38 -9.71 -1.94 -4.91
CA MET A 38 -9.36 -3.21 -4.30
C MET A 38 -10.59 -4.10 -4.31
N THR A 39 -10.42 -5.32 -4.84
CA THR A 39 -11.46 -6.34 -4.85
C THR A 39 -10.95 -7.58 -4.16
N GLN A 40 -11.87 -8.32 -3.53
CA GLN A 40 -11.54 -9.61 -2.94
C GLN A 40 -11.82 -10.71 -3.97
N THR A 41 -10.82 -11.54 -4.25
CA THR A 41 -10.92 -12.58 -5.27
C THR A 41 -11.13 -13.98 -4.66
N ALA A 42 -10.76 -14.16 -3.40
CA ALA A 42 -10.99 -15.38 -2.62
C ALA A 42 -10.90 -15.00 -1.15
N ASP A 43 -11.10 -15.97 -0.23
CA ASP A 43 -11.13 -15.67 1.21
C ASP A 43 -9.89 -14.92 1.70
N ASP A 44 -8.73 -15.24 1.15
CA ASP A 44 -7.45 -14.66 1.57
C ASP A 44 -6.74 -13.95 0.41
N SER A 45 -7.43 -13.70 -0.70
CA SER A 45 -6.83 -13.17 -1.91
C SER A 45 -7.52 -11.89 -2.36
N PHE A 46 -6.72 -10.94 -2.85
CA PHE A 46 -7.20 -9.63 -3.26
C PHE A 46 -6.51 -9.19 -4.55
N CYS A 47 -7.17 -8.31 -5.28
CA CYS A 47 -6.61 -7.67 -6.47
C CYS A 47 -6.65 -6.16 -6.27
N LEU A 48 -5.53 -5.51 -6.53
CA LEU A 48 -5.40 -4.05 -6.52
C LEU A 48 -5.15 -3.58 -7.94
N ALA A 49 -6.05 -2.75 -8.46
CA ALA A 49 -5.89 -2.14 -9.78
C ALA A 49 -5.71 -0.63 -9.58
N TRP A 50 -4.72 -0.04 -10.23
CA TRP A 50 -4.44 1.39 -10.06
C TRP A 50 -4.22 2.09 -11.39
N GLY A 51 -4.44 3.41 -11.39
CA GLY A 51 -4.17 4.24 -12.55
C GLY A 51 -3.90 5.68 -12.15
N SER A 52 -3.00 6.29 -12.90
CA SER A 52 -2.67 7.71 -12.80
C SER A 52 -2.44 8.24 -14.21
N ASP A 53 -2.09 9.53 -14.31
CA ASP A 53 -1.73 10.11 -15.59
C ASP A 53 -0.39 9.61 -16.12
N ARG A 54 0.39 8.89 -15.29
CA ARG A 54 1.72 8.39 -15.66
C ARG A 54 1.70 6.91 -16.06
N ASN A 55 0.94 6.11 -15.33
CA ASN A 55 0.89 4.67 -15.59
C ASN A 55 -0.35 4.04 -14.98
N SER A 56 -0.55 2.77 -15.30
CA SER A 56 -1.60 1.95 -14.68
C SER A 56 -1.07 0.53 -14.53
N GLY A 57 -1.73 -0.23 -13.67
CA GLY A 57 -1.34 -1.62 -13.44
C GLY A 57 -2.30 -2.34 -12.53
N GLU A 58 -1.99 -3.60 -12.28
CA GLU A 58 -2.78 -4.49 -11.46
C GLU A 58 -1.85 -5.41 -10.69
N MET A 59 -2.17 -5.65 -9.43
CA MET A 59 -1.39 -6.51 -8.55
C MET A 59 -2.33 -7.45 -7.81
N ASN A 60 -2.02 -8.74 -7.82
CA ASN A 60 -2.74 -9.74 -7.04
C ASN A 60 -1.91 -10.12 -5.83
N PHE A 61 -2.56 -10.30 -4.69
CA PHE A 61 -1.83 -10.71 -3.50
C PHE A 61 -2.66 -11.65 -2.65
N VAL A 62 -1.97 -12.48 -1.89
CA VAL A 62 -2.53 -13.50 -1.00
C VAL A 62 -2.00 -13.26 0.41
N ILE A 63 -2.89 -13.31 1.39
CA ILE A 63 -2.55 -13.17 2.80
C ILE A 63 -2.33 -14.57 3.38
N ASP A 64 -1.14 -14.82 3.89
CA ASP A 64 -0.76 -16.09 4.49
C ASP A 64 -0.19 -15.79 5.89
N GLY A 65 -1.08 -15.82 6.91
CA GLY A 65 -0.69 -15.45 8.26
C GLY A 65 -0.26 -13.99 8.33
N ASP A 66 1.01 -13.76 8.61
CA ASP A 66 1.60 -12.43 8.65
C ASP A 66 2.47 -12.12 7.42
N VAL A 67 2.34 -12.90 6.35
CA VAL A 67 3.05 -12.70 5.10
C VAL A 67 2.06 -12.35 4.00
N VAL A 68 2.38 -11.34 3.21
CA VAL A 68 1.62 -10.98 2.02
C VAL A 68 2.47 -11.36 0.80
N HIS A 69 1.94 -12.29 0.00
CA HIS A 69 2.58 -12.71 -1.24
C HIS A 69 1.98 -11.92 -2.40
N ARG A 70 2.80 -11.13 -3.07
CA ARG A 70 2.38 -10.31 -4.21
C ARG A 70 2.95 -10.89 -5.49
N ASP A 71 2.15 -10.92 -6.56
CA ASP A 71 2.62 -11.37 -7.86
C ASP A 71 3.60 -10.38 -8.49
N ILE A 72 3.42 -9.07 -8.19
CA ILE A 72 4.41 -8.04 -8.52
C ILE A 72 4.52 -7.08 -7.34
N GLY A 73 5.67 -6.41 -7.22
CA GLY A 73 5.84 -5.36 -6.22
C GLY A 73 5.51 -3.99 -6.81
N TYR A 74 5.36 -2.99 -5.95
CA TYR A 74 5.11 -1.62 -6.40
C TYR A 74 6.28 -1.04 -7.18
N TYR A 75 7.49 -1.51 -6.90
CA TYR A 75 8.71 -1.00 -7.48
C TYR A 75 9.45 -2.06 -8.28
N SER A 76 8.82 -3.21 -8.52
CA SER A 76 9.42 -4.34 -9.19
C SER A 76 8.34 -5.14 -9.91
N SER A 77 8.63 -5.64 -11.10
CA SER A 77 7.73 -6.52 -11.84
C SER A 77 7.84 -7.99 -11.38
N ALA A 78 8.72 -8.28 -10.43
CA ALA A 78 8.92 -9.63 -9.92
C ALA A 78 8.03 -9.89 -8.71
N PRO A 79 7.68 -11.16 -8.43
CA PRO A 79 6.95 -11.50 -7.20
C PRO A 79 7.69 -11.01 -5.96
N THR A 80 6.94 -10.50 -4.99
CA THR A 80 7.52 -9.87 -3.80
C THR A 80 6.69 -10.25 -2.58
N ASP A 81 7.37 -10.66 -1.51
CA ASP A 81 6.73 -10.94 -0.23
C ASP A 81 6.97 -9.80 0.74
N SER A 82 5.97 -9.51 1.56
CA SER A 82 6.06 -8.53 2.63
C SER A 82 5.70 -9.17 3.95
N GLN A 83 6.40 -8.79 5.01
CA GLN A 83 6.04 -9.16 6.37
C GLN A 83 5.05 -8.12 6.88
N MET A 84 3.99 -8.57 7.53
CA MET A 84 2.93 -7.71 8.04
C MET A 84 2.94 -7.72 9.56
N GLU A 85 2.83 -6.52 10.12
CA GLU A 85 2.75 -6.32 11.56
C GLU A 85 1.47 -5.57 11.86
N THR A 86 0.64 -6.10 12.78
CA THR A 86 -0.58 -5.42 13.21
C THR A 86 -0.24 -4.52 14.39
N ILE A 87 -0.42 -3.22 14.23
CA ILE A 87 -0.16 -2.23 15.28
C ILE A 87 -1.38 -2.12 16.19
N ASP A 88 -2.55 -1.93 15.58
CA ASP A 88 -3.85 -1.91 16.26
C ASP A 88 -4.92 -2.36 15.28
N GLU A 89 -6.20 -2.30 15.66
CA GLU A 89 -7.28 -2.80 14.80
C GLU A 89 -7.43 -2.02 13.49
N ASP A 90 -6.89 -0.79 13.43
CA ASP A 90 -7.00 0.08 12.26
C ASP A 90 -5.72 0.21 11.48
N THR A 91 -4.58 -0.19 12.05
CA THR A 91 -3.26 0.13 11.51
C THR A 91 -2.43 -1.12 11.29
N ILE A 92 -1.89 -1.27 10.08
CA ILE A 92 -0.92 -2.33 9.77
C ILE A 92 0.35 -1.71 9.21
N VAL A 93 1.44 -2.45 9.34
CA VAL A 93 2.74 -2.08 8.80
C VAL A 93 3.26 -3.24 7.96
N PHE A 94 3.74 -2.92 6.77
CA PHE A 94 4.42 -3.88 5.91
C PHE A 94 5.92 -3.63 5.94
N HIS A 95 6.70 -4.69 5.97
CA HIS A 95 8.16 -4.65 5.83
C HIS A 95 8.53 -5.44 4.58
N THR A 96 9.18 -4.77 3.64
CA THR A 96 9.55 -5.37 2.35
C THR A 96 11.00 -5.01 2.03
N THR A 97 11.77 -5.99 1.56
CA THR A 97 13.16 -5.74 1.14
C THR A 97 13.36 -6.25 -0.27
N TYR A 98 13.81 -5.39 -1.15
CA TYR A 98 14.27 -5.78 -2.48
C TYR A 98 15.18 -4.70 -3.08
N GLY A 99 16.05 -5.11 -3.97
CA GLY A 99 16.98 -4.16 -4.62
C GLY A 99 17.92 -3.45 -3.67
N GLY A 100 18.21 -4.05 -2.49
CA GLY A 100 19.07 -3.43 -1.50
C GLY A 100 18.39 -2.34 -0.68
N ILE A 101 17.08 -2.16 -0.84
CA ILE A 101 16.31 -1.16 -0.11
C ILE A 101 15.31 -1.88 0.79
N THR A 102 15.23 -1.45 2.05
CA THR A 102 14.22 -1.92 3.00
C THR A 102 13.10 -0.88 3.07
N TYR A 103 11.89 -1.32 2.80
CA TYR A 103 10.71 -0.47 2.83
C TYR A 103 9.88 -0.80 4.07
N ARG A 104 9.45 0.26 4.76
CA ARG A 104 8.45 0.17 5.82
C ARG A 104 7.25 0.98 5.39
N GLU A 105 6.09 0.34 5.33
CA GLU A 105 4.86 1.00 4.90
C GLU A 105 3.81 0.88 6.00
N GLU A 106 3.32 2.00 6.49
CA GLU A 106 2.27 2.05 7.50
C GLU A 106 0.99 2.55 6.87
N ILE A 107 -0.11 1.84 7.12
CA ILE A 107 -1.42 2.20 6.59
C ILE A 107 -2.42 2.19 7.73
N ARG A 108 -3.13 3.30 7.92
CA ARG A 108 -4.14 3.46 8.97
C ARG A 108 -5.49 3.82 8.36
N LEU A 109 -6.51 3.06 8.76
CA LEU A 109 -7.89 3.34 8.39
C LEU A 109 -8.51 4.30 9.40
N LEU A 110 -9.25 5.29 8.93
CA LEU A 110 -9.88 6.33 9.74
C LEU A 110 -11.27 6.64 9.20
N LEU A 111 -12.06 7.34 10.01
CA LEU A 111 -13.38 7.88 9.63
C LEU A 111 -14.28 6.82 9.00
N ASP A 112 -14.57 5.77 9.78
CA ASP A 112 -15.42 4.65 9.36
C ASP A 112 -14.92 4.01 8.06
N ASP A 113 -13.59 3.84 7.96
CA ASP A 113 -12.92 3.23 6.81
C ASP A 113 -13.04 4.04 5.50
N ASN A 114 -13.33 5.33 5.61
CA ASN A 114 -13.46 6.20 4.43
C ASN A 114 -12.18 6.96 4.11
N VAL A 115 -11.20 6.93 5.01
CA VAL A 115 -9.89 7.58 4.83
C VAL A 115 -8.80 6.59 5.19
N ARG A 116 -7.73 6.59 4.39
CA ARG A 116 -6.50 5.87 4.72
C ARG A 116 -5.35 6.87 4.74
N LEU A 117 -4.57 6.84 5.80
CA LEU A 117 -3.29 7.55 5.83
C LEU A 117 -2.18 6.52 5.65
N ARG A 118 -1.30 6.79 4.72
CA ARG A 118 -0.23 5.87 4.35
C ARG A 118 1.10 6.59 4.35
N GLN A 119 2.13 5.93 4.85
CA GLN A 119 3.49 6.45 4.77
C GLN A 119 4.45 5.31 4.46
N THR A 120 5.29 5.51 3.46
CA THR A 120 6.33 4.56 3.08
C THR A 120 7.69 5.20 3.29
N ILE A 121 8.59 4.46 3.93
CA ILE A 121 9.97 4.90 4.09
C ILE A 121 10.87 3.82 3.52
N GLY A 122 11.68 4.17 2.51
CA GLY A 122 12.68 3.29 1.94
C GLY A 122 14.07 3.68 2.43
N THR A 123 14.83 2.70 2.91
CA THR A 123 16.14 2.91 3.50
C THR A 123 17.18 2.06 2.81
N ARG A 124 18.30 2.67 2.44
CA ARG A 124 19.47 1.98 1.86
C ARG A 124 20.69 2.33 2.68
N ASN A 125 21.41 1.30 3.17
CA ASN A 125 22.63 1.46 3.98
C ASN A 125 22.41 2.41 5.16
N GLY A 126 21.26 2.28 5.84
CA GLY A 126 20.93 3.08 7.01
C GLY A 126 20.52 4.51 6.73
N LYS A 127 20.39 4.90 5.46
CA LYS A 127 19.98 6.26 5.07
C LYS A 127 18.65 6.21 4.35
N VAL A 128 17.82 7.22 4.60
CA VAL A 128 16.54 7.34 3.92
C VAL A 128 16.77 7.60 2.44
N ASN A 129 16.17 6.74 1.60
CA ASN A 129 16.24 6.83 0.15
C ASN A 129 15.01 7.51 -0.43
N VAL A 130 13.85 7.21 0.13
CA VAL A 130 12.58 7.79 -0.31
C VAL A 130 11.58 7.79 0.84
N VAL A 131 10.75 8.83 0.92
CA VAL A 131 9.59 8.87 1.79
C VAL A 131 8.38 9.14 0.92
N GLY A 132 7.35 8.29 1.06
CA GLY A 132 6.07 8.49 0.42
C GLY A 132 5.02 8.81 1.47
N GLN A 133 4.21 9.83 1.22
CA GLN A 133 3.07 10.18 2.06
C GLN A 133 1.82 10.15 1.20
N TYR A 134 0.77 9.50 1.69
CA TYR A 134 -0.43 9.24 0.91
C TYR A 134 -1.65 9.62 1.75
N TYR A 135 -2.48 10.49 1.18
CA TYR A 135 -3.80 10.80 1.71
C TYR A 135 -4.82 10.14 0.79
N GLU A 136 -5.54 9.16 1.29
CA GLU A 136 -6.42 8.33 0.48
C GLU A 136 -7.85 8.45 0.97
N VAL A 137 -8.77 8.71 0.05
CA VAL A 137 -10.18 8.91 0.36
C VAL A 137 -11.00 7.92 -0.47
N ARG A 138 -11.95 7.25 0.19
CA ARG A 138 -12.85 6.34 -0.48
C ARG A 138 -13.70 7.11 -1.47
N GLU A 139 -13.72 6.63 -2.72
CA GLU A 139 -14.59 7.21 -3.72
C GLU A 139 -16.04 6.89 -3.37
N ASP A 140 -16.86 7.93 -3.32
CA ASP A 140 -18.25 7.73 -3.05
C ASP A 140 -18.92 7.19 -4.31
N VAL A 141 -19.36 5.94 -4.23
CA VAL A 141 -20.11 5.32 -5.32
C VAL A 141 -21.56 5.65 -5.05
N SER A 142 -21.93 6.91 -5.27
CA SER A 142 -23.33 7.29 -5.11
C SER A 142 -24.14 6.74 -6.28
N ASP A 143 -25.25 6.20 -5.94
CA ASP A 143 -26.19 5.63 -6.90
C ASP A 143 -26.96 6.70 -7.66
#